data_b20be5a7f530af6c2c6476b7b2c5ef31
#
_entry.id   b20be5a7f530af6c2c6476b7b2c5ef31
#
_cell.length_a   1.000
_cell.length_b   1.000
_cell.length_c   1.000
_cell.angle_alpha   90.00
_cell.angle_beta   90.00
_cell.angle_gamma   90.00
#
_symmetry.space_group_name_H-M   'P 1'
#
loop_
_entity.id
_entity.type
_entity.pdbx_description
1 polymer ?
#
loop_
_entity_poly.entity_id
_entity_poly.type
_entity_poly.pdbx_seq_one_letter_code
_entity_poly.pdbx_strand_id
1 'polypeptide(L)'
;MVESDDSLRDNIVTVLSAAGFEVSTDYGDGIKTVLAFDPDVVVLGADPPQLDCCDLLSEIKGSKQTHDIRVVMLSPRGSAERTRGLDLGADDVLSLPFDSHELLARVRSQLQNKYIADEFRERLRLAEENRNATQQVVTAVNEERRTLRFGGLATVAVLIVAGLVSFFFYRRTQEQNTRVYAAITRLQNGMLTQQQLMERSRRALEDGERGPSLASDSQKLQLQKKSEALKSQIAISKTEDASVLRKQLAAVESRLQKLETEGKVAQTIIQSYEPSVCLIHVVLAFREHTTGLRLHYVGMTSSGEPTTDEHSNPLLSLTGNGPEVHLDVFGTGFLASAGGQIFTNHHVAEPWWQNDELKEMLDQGLEPVIAEMAAYFPGIPHGIAVNTERISSAADVAIVKGNISGLGIKQVALAEGRRSAISGGPVVLLGYPTALNAILARAGAETLQSIATATKGDPKQVMDELARRNLIRPVITQGHIGEVLTDKIVYDAQTTSGGSGGPLFNNEGKVIGINFAMVREFGGSNFAIPVGYGKSLLKP
;
A
#
# COMPACT_ATOMS: atom_id res chain seq x y z
N MET A 1 -14.17 25.99 -9.24
CA MET A 1 -13.09 26.99 -9.24
C MET A 1 -13.66 28.37 -9.03
N VAL A 2 -13.09 29.16 -8.15
CA VAL A 2 -13.50 30.55 -7.84
C VAL A 2 -12.30 31.47 -8.11
N GLU A 3 -12.32 32.21 -9.22
CA GLU A 3 -11.24 33.13 -9.65
C GLU A 3 -11.84 34.28 -10.47
N SER A 4 -11.44 35.49 -10.19
CA SER A 4 -11.94 36.72 -10.83
C SER A 4 -11.19 37.08 -12.12
N ASP A 5 -9.92 36.75 -12.23
CA ASP A 5 -9.13 36.96 -13.44
C ASP A 5 -9.56 35.98 -14.54
N ASP A 6 -10.22 36.47 -15.56
CA ASP A 6 -10.75 35.66 -16.67
C ASP A 6 -9.63 34.88 -17.38
N SER A 7 -8.46 35.48 -17.58
CA SER A 7 -7.33 34.85 -18.29
C SER A 7 -6.71 33.73 -17.45
N LEU A 8 -6.54 33.98 -16.16
CA LEU A 8 -6.01 32.97 -15.21
C LEU A 8 -7.00 31.81 -15.04
N ARG A 9 -8.28 32.11 -14.90
CA ARG A 9 -9.35 31.13 -14.78
C ARG A 9 -9.41 30.23 -16.02
N ASP A 10 -9.46 30.81 -17.23
CA ASP A 10 -9.56 30.06 -18.47
C ASP A 10 -8.34 29.16 -18.69
N ASN A 11 -7.16 29.63 -18.28
CA ASN A 11 -5.93 28.81 -18.29
C ASN A 11 -6.08 27.61 -17.34
N ILE A 12 -6.50 27.83 -16.09
CA ILE A 12 -6.67 26.77 -15.11
C ILE A 12 -7.73 25.77 -15.57
N VAL A 13 -8.88 26.24 -16.06
CA VAL A 13 -9.94 25.38 -16.61
C VAL A 13 -9.42 24.53 -17.76
N THR A 14 -8.66 25.14 -18.68
CA THR A 14 -8.07 24.42 -19.80
C THR A 14 -7.12 23.33 -19.34
N VAL A 15 -6.23 23.65 -18.40
CA VAL A 15 -5.23 22.71 -17.86
C VAL A 15 -5.92 21.54 -17.13
N LEU A 16 -6.90 21.82 -16.27
CA LEU A 16 -7.59 20.80 -15.50
C LEU A 16 -8.50 19.93 -16.38
N SER A 17 -9.24 20.55 -17.32
CA SER A 17 -10.10 19.81 -18.25
C SER A 17 -9.29 18.90 -19.19
N ALA A 18 -8.15 19.38 -19.69
CA ALA A 18 -7.23 18.58 -20.50
C ALA A 18 -6.63 17.39 -19.72
N ALA A 19 -6.52 17.52 -18.39
CA ALA A 19 -6.09 16.44 -17.51
C ALA A 19 -7.22 15.46 -17.12
N GLY A 20 -8.44 15.66 -17.63
CA GLY A 20 -9.60 14.78 -17.45
C GLY A 20 -10.45 15.10 -16.21
N PHE A 21 -10.27 16.26 -15.58
CA PHE A 21 -11.13 16.71 -14.48
C PHE A 21 -12.41 17.38 -15.00
N GLU A 22 -13.53 17.12 -14.31
CA GLU A 22 -14.74 17.90 -14.48
C GLU A 22 -14.59 19.21 -13.69
N VAL A 23 -14.69 20.36 -14.38
CA VAL A 23 -14.42 21.67 -13.79
C VAL A 23 -15.67 22.53 -13.87
N SER A 24 -16.13 23.02 -12.72
CA SER A 24 -17.14 24.08 -12.60
C SER A 24 -16.50 25.38 -12.16
N THR A 25 -16.96 26.51 -12.71
CA THR A 25 -16.50 27.86 -12.37
C THR A 25 -17.61 28.65 -11.73
N ASP A 26 -17.28 29.48 -10.75
CA ASP A 26 -18.21 30.35 -10.05
C ASP A 26 -17.75 31.83 -10.06
N TYR A 27 -18.73 32.74 -10.16
CA TYR A 27 -18.50 34.18 -10.28
C TYR A 27 -19.08 35.00 -9.13
N GLY A 28 -19.72 34.39 -8.11
CA GLY A 28 -20.30 35.22 -7.07
C GLY A 28 -21.09 34.56 -5.96
N ASP A 29 -21.56 33.33 -6.16
CA ASP A 29 -22.37 32.57 -5.16
C ASP A 29 -21.54 31.53 -4.37
N GLY A 30 -20.22 31.57 -4.43
CA GLY A 30 -19.19 30.75 -3.81
C GLY A 30 -19.66 29.45 -3.12
N ILE A 31 -20.18 29.59 -1.90
CA ILE A 31 -20.60 28.41 -1.10
C ILE A 31 -21.81 27.68 -1.68
N LYS A 32 -22.74 28.36 -2.34
CA LYS A 32 -23.92 27.70 -2.92
C LYS A 32 -23.52 26.84 -4.12
N THR A 33 -22.59 27.32 -4.93
CA THR A 33 -22.04 26.54 -6.05
C THR A 33 -21.26 25.35 -5.55
N VAL A 34 -20.46 25.52 -4.47
CA VAL A 34 -19.75 24.41 -3.82
C VAL A 34 -20.72 23.36 -3.30
N LEU A 35 -21.81 23.75 -2.65
CA LEU A 35 -22.85 22.81 -2.16
C LEU A 35 -23.61 22.13 -3.29
N ALA A 36 -23.86 22.83 -4.40
CA ALA A 36 -24.62 22.27 -5.54
C ALA A 36 -23.79 21.31 -6.40
N PHE A 37 -22.50 21.60 -6.57
CA PHE A 37 -21.59 20.81 -7.40
C PHE A 37 -20.91 19.66 -6.63
N ASP A 38 -20.82 19.80 -5.28
CA ASP A 38 -20.14 18.85 -4.37
C ASP A 38 -18.73 18.45 -4.86
N PRO A 39 -17.82 19.43 -5.03
CA PRO A 39 -16.52 19.16 -5.62
C PRO A 39 -15.59 18.42 -4.65
N ASP A 40 -14.67 17.62 -5.19
CA ASP A 40 -13.58 17.03 -4.40
C ASP A 40 -12.52 18.04 -4.01
N VAL A 41 -12.24 19.01 -4.90
CA VAL A 41 -11.25 20.06 -4.71
C VAL A 41 -11.81 21.39 -5.18
N VAL A 42 -11.61 22.44 -4.38
CA VAL A 42 -11.85 23.83 -4.76
C VAL A 42 -10.52 24.52 -5.02
N VAL A 43 -10.35 25.12 -6.17
CA VAL A 43 -9.24 26.05 -6.44
C VAL A 43 -9.78 27.47 -6.24
N LEU A 44 -9.21 28.17 -5.25
CA LEU A 44 -9.66 29.47 -4.79
C LEU A 44 -8.65 30.55 -5.14
N GLY A 45 -9.06 31.51 -5.94
CA GLY A 45 -8.24 32.66 -6.35
C GLY A 45 -7.96 33.65 -5.23
N ALA A 46 -6.93 34.44 -5.40
CA ALA A 46 -6.41 35.30 -4.34
C ALA A 46 -7.26 36.55 -4.04
N ASP A 47 -7.99 37.07 -5.01
CA ASP A 47 -8.67 38.40 -4.87
C ASP A 47 -9.89 38.55 -5.81
N PRO A 48 -11.00 37.87 -5.56
CA PRO A 48 -12.22 38.16 -6.30
C PRO A 48 -12.82 39.51 -5.81
N PRO A 49 -13.18 40.44 -6.68
CA PRO A 49 -13.57 41.76 -6.30
C PRO A 49 -14.90 41.86 -5.51
N GLN A 50 -15.61 40.77 -5.33
CA GLN A 50 -16.89 40.70 -4.62
C GLN A 50 -16.96 39.68 -3.50
N LEU A 51 -15.92 38.89 -3.30
CA LEU A 51 -15.88 37.83 -2.29
C LEU A 51 -14.48 37.80 -1.63
N ASP A 52 -14.42 37.96 -0.31
CA ASP A 52 -13.15 37.69 0.41
C ASP A 52 -12.86 36.18 0.36
N CYS A 53 -11.77 35.80 -0.30
CA CYS A 53 -11.37 34.41 -0.43
C CYS A 53 -11.11 33.76 0.94
N CYS A 54 -10.70 34.55 1.94
CA CYS A 54 -10.52 34.06 3.32
C CYS A 54 -11.86 33.79 4.00
N ASP A 55 -12.88 34.60 3.73
CA ASP A 55 -14.23 34.35 4.26
C ASP A 55 -14.84 33.10 3.64
N LEU A 56 -14.76 32.95 2.32
CA LEU A 56 -15.23 31.74 1.63
C LEU A 56 -14.47 30.49 2.10
N LEU A 57 -13.16 30.56 2.26
CA LEU A 57 -12.35 29.46 2.81
C LEU A 57 -12.83 29.09 4.21
N SER A 58 -13.04 30.08 5.07
CA SER A 58 -13.53 29.87 6.44
C SER A 58 -14.93 29.26 6.45
N GLU A 59 -15.80 29.67 5.52
CA GLU A 59 -17.15 29.13 5.37
C GLU A 59 -17.12 27.67 4.91
N ILE A 60 -16.30 27.34 3.89
CA ILE A 60 -16.11 25.97 3.40
C ILE A 60 -15.59 25.08 4.53
N LYS A 61 -14.58 25.50 5.27
CA LYS A 61 -13.94 24.70 6.32
C LYS A 61 -14.72 24.66 7.63
N GLY A 62 -15.56 25.68 7.89
CA GLY A 62 -16.41 25.75 9.09
C GLY A 62 -17.72 24.95 9.00
N SER A 63 -18.18 24.60 7.83
CA SER A 63 -19.43 23.87 7.63
C SER A 63 -19.25 22.37 7.72
N LYS A 64 -20.14 21.68 8.45
CA LYS A 64 -20.14 20.19 8.52
C LYS A 64 -20.38 19.51 7.18
N GLN A 65 -20.94 20.20 6.21
CA GLN A 65 -21.23 19.63 4.88
C GLN A 65 -20.07 19.78 3.90
N THR A 66 -19.20 20.77 4.11
CA THR A 66 -18.15 21.13 3.14
C THR A 66 -16.72 21.08 3.70
N HIS A 67 -16.55 20.90 5.03
CA HIS A 67 -15.22 20.92 5.69
C HIS A 67 -14.24 19.89 5.13
N ASP A 68 -14.74 18.84 4.52
CA ASP A 68 -13.94 17.76 3.91
C ASP A 68 -13.49 18.05 2.49
N ILE A 69 -14.07 19.05 1.86
CA ILE A 69 -13.64 19.50 0.53
C ILE A 69 -12.23 20.06 0.63
N ARG A 70 -11.35 19.61 -0.25
CA ARG A 70 -9.98 20.10 -0.31
C ARG A 70 -9.92 21.47 -0.97
N VAL A 71 -9.15 22.38 -0.40
CA VAL A 71 -9.02 23.74 -0.92
C VAL A 71 -7.56 24.03 -1.26
N VAL A 72 -7.30 24.32 -2.52
CA VAL A 72 -6.02 24.83 -3.03
C VAL A 72 -6.17 26.33 -3.26
N MET A 73 -5.52 27.15 -2.45
CA MET A 73 -5.57 28.59 -2.57
C MET A 73 -4.48 29.11 -3.51
N LEU A 74 -4.82 30.00 -4.42
CA LEU A 74 -3.86 30.73 -5.23
C LEU A 74 -3.45 31.99 -4.46
N SER A 75 -2.15 32.25 -4.33
CA SER A 75 -1.64 33.43 -3.61
C SER A 75 -0.65 34.22 -4.46
N PRO A 76 -0.73 35.53 -4.51
CA PRO A 76 0.35 36.37 -5.04
C PRO A 76 1.65 36.08 -4.26
N ARG A 77 2.81 36.35 -4.85
CA ARG A 77 4.11 36.13 -4.20
C ARG A 77 4.23 36.98 -2.92
N GLY A 78 4.00 36.36 -1.75
CA GLY A 78 4.18 36.99 -0.44
C GLY A 78 4.03 35.95 0.69
N SER A 79 4.87 36.03 1.73
CA SER A 79 4.86 35.10 2.84
C SER A 79 3.63 35.21 3.75
N ALA A 80 3.09 36.42 3.91
CA ALA A 80 2.01 36.70 4.88
C ALA A 80 0.66 36.11 4.43
N GLU A 81 0.27 36.28 3.16
CA GLU A 81 -0.99 35.72 2.63
C GLU A 81 -0.99 34.20 2.55
N ARG A 82 0.15 33.64 2.19
CA ARG A 82 0.32 32.18 2.19
C ARG A 82 0.12 31.57 3.59
N THR A 83 0.73 32.18 4.60
CA THR A 83 0.57 31.73 6.00
C THR A 83 -0.87 31.88 6.45
N ARG A 84 -1.51 33.03 6.14
CA ARG A 84 -2.92 33.27 6.48
C ARG A 84 -3.86 32.24 5.85
N GLY A 85 -3.65 31.87 4.58
CA GLY A 85 -4.47 30.85 3.91
C GLY A 85 -4.35 29.47 4.58
N LEU A 86 -3.14 29.06 4.94
CA LEU A 86 -2.91 27.80 5.66
C LEU A 86 -3.49 27.82 7.08
N ASP A 87 -3.36 28.94 7.80
CA ASP A 87 -3.93 29.12 9.15
C ASP A 87 -5.47 29.08 9.13
N LEU A 88 -6.10 29.50 8.04
CA LEU A 88 -7.55 29.43 7.82
C LEU A 88 -8.03 28.06 7.32
N GLY A 89 -7.12 27.11 7.13
CA GLY A 89 -7.44 25.72 6.80
C GLY A 89 -7.38 25.38 5.31
N ALA A 90 -6.72 26.18 4.46
CA ALA A 90 -6.40 25.75 3.11
C ALA A 90 -5.52 24.49 3.15
N ASP A 91 -5.83 23.49 2.34
CA ASP A 91 -5.08 22.23 2.29
C ASP A 91 -3.76 22.38 1.52
N ASP A 92 -3.68 23.38 0.62
CA ASP A 92 -2.45 23.76 -0.07
C ASP A 92 -2.53 25.21 -0.57
N VAL A 93 -1.37 25.81 -0.83
CA VAL A 93 -1.26 27.16 -1.39
C VAL A 93 -0.29 27.15 -2.57
N LEU A 94 -0.77 27.62 -3.73
CA LEU A 94 0.00 27.76 -4.95
C LEU A 94 0.31 29.22 -5.25
N SER A 95 1.59 29.56 -5.38
CA SER A 95 2.02 30.94 -5.62
C SER A 95 1.92 31.31 -7.10
N LEU A 96 1.38 32.50 -7.38
CA LEU A 96 1.34 33.08 -8.72
C LEU A 96 2.67 33.79 -9.08
N PRO A 97 3.14 33.69 -10.35
CA PRO A 97 2.67 32.79 -11.39
C PRO A 97 3.14 31.36 -11.12
N PHE A 98 2.34 30.36 -11.50
CA PHE A 98 2.64 28.95 -11.35
C PHE A 98 2.87 28.27 -12.70
N ASP A 99 3.50 27.08 -12.65
CA ASP A 99 3.59 26.16 -13.78
C ASP A 99 2.34 25.24 -13.81
N SER A 100 1.79 25.00 -15.00
CA SER A 100 0.64 24.10 -15.18
C SER A 100 0.88 22.71 -14.60
N HIS A 101 2.10 22.18 -14.65
CA HIS A 101 2.47 20.91 -14.03
C HIS A 101 2.43 20.98 -12.50
N GLU A 102 2.79 22.11 -11.90
CA GLU A 102 2.70 22.31 -10.46
C GLU A 102 1.24 22.32 -9.99
N LEU A 103 0.36 23.05 -10.69
CA LEU A 103 -1.08 23.06 -10.41
C LEU A 103 -1.64 21.62 -10.44
N LEU A 104 -1.38 20.89 -11.52
CA LEU A 104 -1.85 19.51 -11.67
C LEU A 104 -1.32 18.57 -10.58
N ALA A 105 -0.06 18.71 -10.22
CA ALA A 105 0.54 17.90 -9.16
C ALA A 105 -0.13 18.14 -7.81
N ARG A 106 -0.42 19.40 -7.46
CA ARG A 106 -1.08 19.78 -6.22
C ARG A 106 -2.54 19.31 -6.18
N VAL A 107 -3.31 19.55 -7.25
CA VAL A 107 -4.70 19.09 -7.34
C VAL A 107 -4.77 17.56 -7.21
N ARG A 108 -3.92 16.82 -7.92
CA ARG A 108 -3.86 15.35 -7.80
C ARG A 108 -3.48 14.90 -6.40
N SER A 109 -2.53 15.57 -5.75
CA SER A 109 -2.14 15.28 -4.37
C SER A 109 -3.31 15.47 -3.41
N GLN A 110 -4.06 16.56 -3.54
CA GLN A 110 -5.22 16.82 -2.67
C GLN A 110 -6.37 15.84 -2.93
N LEU A 111 -6.61 15.46 -4.17
CA LEU A 111 -7.58 14.41 -4.50
C LEU A 111 -7.20 13.06 -3.90
N GLN A 112 -5.94 12.69 -3.98
CA GLN A 112 -5.45 11.45 -3.37
C GLN A 112 -5.59 11.48 -1.85
N ASN A 113 -5.27 12.60 -1.21
CA ASN A 113 -5.43 12.79 0.23
C ASN A 113 -6.91 12.73 0.65
N LYS A 114 -7.83 13.31 -0.14
CA LYS A 114 -9.27 13.21 0.11
C LYS A 114 -9.73 11.75 0.02
N TYR A 115 -9.39 11.07 -1.06
CA TYR A 115 -9.78 9.67 -1.26
C TYR A 115 -9.33 8.76 -0.09
N ILE A 116 -8.09 8.93 0.38
CA ILE A 116 -7.56 8.19 1.53
C ILE A 116 -8.33 8.54 2.81
N ALA A 117 -8.64 9.82 3.02
CA ALA A 117 -9.41 10.25 4.19
C ALA A 117 -10.85 9.72 4.19
N ASP A 118 -11.50 9.68 3.02
CA ASP A 118 -12.84 9.17 2.84
C ASP A 118 -12.89 7.64 3.04
N GLU A 119 -11.91 6.91 2.50
CA GLU A 119 -11.78 5.47 2.74
C GLU A 119 -11.56 5.16 4.23
N PHE A 120 -10.74 5.95 4.91
CA PHE A 120 -10.49 5.77 6.35
C PHE A 120 -11.75 6.06 7.18
N ARG A 121 -12.51 7.13 6.86
CA ARG A 121 -13.76 7.45 7.54
C ARG A 121 -14.82 6.36 7.35
N GLU A 122 -14.94 5.84 6.16
CA GLU A 122 -15.89 4.75 5.90
C GLU A 122 -15.50 3.49 6.67
N ARG A 123 -14.20 3.19 6.78
CA ARG A 123 -13.72 2.07 7.61
C ARG A 123 -13.99 2.29 9.10
N LEU A 124 -13.79 3.52 9.60
CA LEU A 124 -14.12 3.86 11.00
C LEU A 124 -15.62 3.74 11.27
N ARG A 125 -16.47 4.25 10.36
CA ARG A 125 -17.93 4.14 10.45
C ARG A 125 -18.37 2.68 10.51
N LEU A 126 -17.83 1.85 9.65
CA LEU A 126 -18.12 0.42 9.63
C LEU A 126 -17.60 -0.29 10.90
N ALA A 127 -16.46 0.13 11.43
CA ALA A 127 -15.93 -0.40 12.70
C ALA A 127 -16.80 0.02 13.89
N GLU A 128 -17.28 1.27 13.94
CA GLU A 128 -18.19 1.75 14.99
C GLU A 128 -19.57 1.09 14.90
N GLU A 129 -20.11 0.90 13.71
CA GLU A 129 -21.37 0.16 13.51
C GLU A 129 -21.25 -1.28 14.00
N ASN A 130 -20.14 -1.95 13.67
CA ASN A 130 -19.86 -3.31 14.15
C ASN A 130 -19.66 -3.36 15.68
N ARG A 131 -18.96 -2.39 16.26
CA ARG A 131 -18.79 -2.28 17.71
C ARG A 131 -20.13 -2.11 18.44
N ASN A 132 -21.01 -1.26 17.89
CA ASN A 132 -22.34 -1.04 18.48
C ASN A 132 -23.23 -2.28 18.38
N ALA A 133 -23.18 -3.00 17.25
CA ALA A 133 -23.87 -4.27 17.07
C ALA A 133 -23.34 -5.33 18.06
N THR A 134 -22.02 -5.41 18.26
CA THR A 134 -21.38 -6.31 19.20
C THR A 134 -21.79 -6.00 20.65
N GLN A 135 -21.81 -4.71 21.04
CA GLN A 135 -22.27 -4.30 22.37
C GLN A 135 -23.74 -4.62 22.62
N GLN A 136 -24.61 -4.47 21.62
CA GLN A 136 -26.03 -4.84 21.73
C GLN A 136 -26.20 -6.35 21.96
N VAL A 137 -25.43 -7.18 21.26
CA VAL A 137 -25.46 -8.64 21.44
C VAL A 137 -24.91 -9.04 22.82
N VAL A 138 -23.81 -8.42 23.27
CA VAL A 138 -23.24 -8.67 24.61
C VAL A 138 -24.21 -8.25 25.71
N THR A 139 -24.95 -7.13 25.56
CA THR A 139 -25.95 -6.71 26.52
C THR A 139 -27.17 -7.64 26.52
N ALA A 140 -27.65 -8.07 25.37
CA ALA A 140 -28.76 -9.04 25.26
C ALA A 140 -28.39 -10.40 25.87
N VAL A 141 -27.17 -10.90 25.63
CA VAL A 141 -26.67 -12.14 26.25
C VAL A 141 -26.50 -12.03 27.75
N ASN A 142 -26.11 -10.86 28.27
CA ASN A 142 -26.01 -10.64 29.72
C ASN A 142 -27.38 -10.52 30.39
N GLU A 143 -28.41 -10.04 29.73
CA GLU A 143 -29.79 -10.04 30.22
C GLU A 143 -30.40 -11.45 30.24
N GLU A 144 -30.16 -12.26 29.19
CA GLU A 144 -30.58 -13.67 29.20
C GLU A 144 -29.82 -14.53 30.22
N ARG A 145 -28.54 -14.23 30.50
CA ARG A 145 -27.78 -14.88 31.57
C ARG A 145 -28.43 -14.71 32.96
N ARG A 146 -29.20 -13.66 33.19
CA ARG A 146 -29.93 -13.44 34.45
C ARG A 146 -31.17 -14.32 34.57
N THR A 147 -31.75 -14.77 33.48
CA THR A 147 -33.01 -15.55 33.48
C THR A 147 -32.83 -17.06 33.34
N LEU A 148 -31.70 -17.51 32.82
CA LEU A 148 -31.38 -18.93 32.57
C LEU A 148 -30.20 -19.41 33.44
N ARG A 149 -30.40 -19.49 34.76
CA ARG A 149 -29.54 -20.33 35.60
C ARG A 149 -29.87 -21.79 35.32
N PHE A 150 -28.91 -22.51 34.84
CA PHE A 150 -28.70 -23.95 34.67
C PHE A 150 -28.65 -24.50 33.23
N GLY A 151 -27.48 -24.90 32.84
CA GLY A 151 -27.23 -26.11 32.02
C GLY A 151 -27.05 -25.98 30.51
N GLY A 152 -27.40 -24.85 29.85
CA GLY A 152 -27.32 -24.74 28.40
C GLY A 152 -26.39 -23.60 27.86
N LEU A 153 -25.74 -22.92 28.76
CA LEU A 153 -25.15 -21.59 28.50
C LEU A 153 -23.79 -21.60 27.81
N ALA A 154 -23.03 -22.66 27.94
CA ALA A 154 -21.69 -22.74 27.31
C ALA A 154 -21.78 -22.86 25.78
N THR A 155 -22.74 -23.61 25.29
CA THR A 155 -22.94 -23.85 23.84
C THR A 155 -23.50 -22.62 23.11
N VAL A 156 -24.39 -21.86 23.73
CA VAL A 156 -25.00 -20.67 23.11
C VAL A 156 -24.01 -19.49 23.09
N ALA A 157 -23.22 -19.30 24.14
CA ALA A 157 -22.17 -18.28 24.18
C ALA A 157 -21.06 -18.57 23.14
N VAL A 158 -20.67 -19.82 22.99
CA VAL A 158 -19.70 -20.23 21.96
C VAL A 158 -20.24 -20.04 20.55
N LEU A 159 -21.53 -20.29 20.30
CA LEU A 159 -22.16 -20.09 19.00
C LEU A 159 -22.28 -18.58 18.63
N ILE A 160 -22.53 -17.71 19.62
CA ILE A 160 -22.62 -16.27 19.38
C ILE A 160 -21.23 -15.67 19.16
N VAL A 161 -20.23 -16.09 19.94
CA VAL A 161 -18.83 -15.72 19.75
C VAL A 161 -18.33 -16.23 18.41
N ALA A 162 -18.64 -17.46 18.06
CA ALA A 162 -18.33 -18.05 16.77
C ALA A 162 -19.01 -17.28 15.62
N GLY A 163 -20.23 -16.83 15.76
CA GLY A 163 -20.94 -16.02 14.76
C GLY A 163 -20.31 -14.63 14.53
N LEU A 164 -19.86 -13.97 15.59
CA LEU A 164 -19.22 -12.65 15.52
C LEU A 164 -17.79 -12.72 14.95
N VAL A 165 -17.06 -13.75 15.35
CA VAL A 165 -15.75 -14.09 14.79
C VAL A 165 -15.87 -14.35 13.29
N SER A 166 -16.90 -15.07 12.91
CA SER A 166 -17.22 -15.39 11.52
C SER A 166 -17.52 -14.19 10.66
N PHE A 167 -18.34 -13.29 11.13
CA PHE A 167 -18.69 -12.07 10.39
C PHE A 167 -17.45 -11.24 10.08
N PHE A 168 -16.57 -11.13 11.04
CA PHE A 168 -15.36 -10.35 10.93
C PHE A 168 -14.34 -10.99 9.96
N PHE A 169 -14.12 -12.32 10.09
CA PHE A 169 -13.23 -13.05 9.19
C PHE A 169 -13.83 -13.30 7.82
N TYR A 170 -15.12 -13.56 7.73
CA TYR A 170 -15.79 -13.69 6.44
C TYR A 170 -15.74 -12.37 5.66
N ARG A 171 -15.99 -11.24 6.27
CA ARG A 171 -15.80 -9.94 5.58
C ARG A 171 -14.37 -9.75 5.10
N ARG A 172 -13.39 -10.11 5.91
CA ARG A 172 -11.97 -9.96 5.55
C ARG A 172 -11.49 -11.07 4.61
N THR A 173 -11.92 -12.31 4.83
CA THR A 173 -11.66 -13.44 3.93
C THR A 173 -12.53 -13.32 2.68
N GLN A 174 -13.75 -12.83 2.77
CA GLN A 174 -14.56 -12.43 1.62
C GLN A 174 -13.99 -11.19 0.94
N GLU A 175 -13.49 -10.19 1.63
CA GLU A 175 -12.79 -9.09 0.97
C GLU A 175 -11.46 -9.54 0.34
N GLN A 176 -10.75 -10.49 0.92
CA GLN A 176 -9.57 -11.10 0.32
C GLN A 176 -9.94 -12.19 -0.71
N ASN A 177 -10.84 -13.09 -0.38
CA ASN A 177 -11.33 -14.11 -1.32
C ASN A 177 -12.33 -13.53 -2.33
N THR A 178 -13.19 -12.56 -1.98
CA THR A 178 -14.02 -11.85 -2.94
C THR A 178 -13.19 -10.87 -3.77
N ARG A 179 -12.06 -10.40 -3.30
CA ARG A 179 -11.08 -9.69 -4.17
C ARG A 179 -10.34 -10.67 -5.07
N VAL A 180 -10.03 -11.88 -4.61
CA VAL A 180 -9.47 -12.95 -5.46
C VAL A 180 -10.58 -13.55 -6.35
N TYR A 181 -11.76 -13.86 -5.84
CA TYR A 181 -12.89 -14.34 -6.63
C TYR A 181 -13.59 -13.21 -7.40
N ALA A 182 -13.70 -11.97 -6.90
CA ALA A 182 -14.15 -10.84 -7.67
C ALA A 182 -13.04 -10.28 -8.58
N ALA A 183 -11.76 -10.52 -8.33
CA ALA A 183 -10.71 -10.36 -9.34
C ALA A 183 -10.83 -11.46 -10.41
N ILE A 184 -11.09 -12.70 -10.03
CA ILE A 184 -11.33 -13.82 -10.97
C ILE A 184 -12.69 -13.63 -11.68
N THR A 185 -13.76 -13.23 -11.00
CA THR A 185 -15.10 -12.98 -11.57
C THR A 185 -15.20 -11.62 -12.26
N ARG A 186 -14.48 -10.59 -11.79
CA ARG A 186 -14.29 -9.33 -12.53
C ARG A 186 -13.35 -9.51 -13.72
N LEU A 187 -12.39 -10.42 -13.67
CA LEU A 187 -11.61 -10.85 -14.83
C LEU A 187 -12.46 -11.68 -15.80
N GLN A 188 -13.39 -12.50 -15.32
CA GLN A 188 -14.36 -13.20 -16.17
C GLN A 188 -15.41 -12.24 -16.78
N ASN A 189 -15.91 -11.28 -16.01
CA ASN A 189 -16.87 -10.27 -16.47
C ASN A 189 -16.18 -9.03 -17.08
N GLY A 190 -14.92 -8.79 -16.78
CA GLY A 190 -14.08 -7.71 -17.31
C GLY A 190 -13.37 -8.04 -18.61
N MET A 191 -13.50 -9.28 -19.14
CA MET A 191 -12.92 -9.64 -20.45
C MET A 191 -13.43 -8.76 -21.60
N LEU A 192 -14.68 -8.30 -21.56
CA LEU A 192 -15.23 -7.35 -22.53
C LEU A 192 -14.70 -5.92 -22.34
N THR A 193 -14.43 -5.52 -21.08
CA THR A 193 -13.84 -4.21 -20.76
C THR A 193 -12.32 -4.24 -20.93
N GLN A 194 -11.69 -5.39 -20.73
CA GLN A 194 -10.24 -5.56 -20.86
C GLN A 194 -9.77 -5.62 -22.32
N GLN A 195 -10.60 -6.14 -23.25
CA GLN A 195 -10.32 -5.95 -24.69
C GLN A 195 -10.28 -4.46 -25.05
N GLN A 196 -11.21 -3.66 -24.52
CA GLN A 196 -11.20 -2.21 -24.73
C GLN A 196 -10.06 -1.50 -23.98
N LEU A 197 -9.69 -1.98 -22.78
CA LEU A 197 -8.52 -1.46 -22.03
C LEU A 197 -7.19 -1.96 -22.60
N MET A 198 -7.11 -3.20 -23.09
CA MET A 198 -5.94 -3.69 -23.85
C MET A 198 -5.76 -2.93 -25.17
N GLU A 199 -6.85 -2.60 -25.84
CA GLU A 199 -6.80 -1.79 -27.04
C GLU A 199 -6.42 -0.33 -26.74
N ARG A 200 -6.87 0.23 -25.61
CA ARG A 200 -6.39 1.53 -25.07
C ARG A 200 -4.95 1.44 -24.56
N SER A 201 -4.58 0.38 -23.85
CA SER A 201 -3.19 0.15 -23.41
C SER A 201 -2.25 -0.15 -24.55
N ARG A 202 -2.71 -0.82 -25.63
CA ARG A 202 -1.95 -1.01 -26.85
C ARG A 202 -1.73 0.32 -27.57
N ARG A 203 -2.75 1.18 -27.65
CA ARG A 203 -2.60 2.53 -28.19
C ARG A 203 -1.72 3.42 -27.31
N ALA A 204 -1.83 3.32 -25.96
CA ALA A 204 -0.96 4.03 -25.02
C ALA A 204 0.50 3.49 -25.02
N LEU A 205 0.70 2.20 -25.35
CA LEU A 205 2.02 1.60 -25.57
C LEU A 205 2.61 1.99 -26.93
N GLU A 206 1.78 2.18 -27.95
CA GLU A 206 2.17 2.75 -29.24
C GLU A 206 2.48 4.25 -29.09
N ASP A 207 1.83 4.96 -28.16
CA ASP A 207 2.04 6.40 -27.84
C ASP A 207 3.09 6.66 -26.74
N GLY A 208 3.78 5.66 -26.20
CA GLY A 208 5.04 5.81 -25.44
C GLY A 208 4.95 5.97 -23.93
N GLU A 209 3.81 5.69 -23.25
CA GLU A 209 3.71 5.77 -21.79
C GLU A 209 3.92 4.41 -21.09
N ARG A 210 5.05 4.24 -20.44
CA ARG A 210 5.46 3.06 -19.65
C ARG A 210 5.55 3.41 -18.14
N GLY A 211 5.47 2.42 -17.23
CA GLY A 211 5.40 2.55 -15.76
C GLY A 211 6.59 3.17 -14.99
N PRO A 212 6.68 3.05 -13.63
CA PRO A 212 7.57 3.87 -12.78
C PRO A 212 9.09 3.81 -13.07
N SER A 213 9.60 2.83 -13.80
CA SER A 213 10.97 2.87 -14.36
C SER A 213 11.14 4.03 -15.35
N LEU A 214 10.06 4.56 -15.88
CA LEU A 214 10.00 5.59 -16.91
C LEU A 214 10.03 7.02 -16.39
N ALA A 215 9.71 7.26 -15.11
CA ALA A 215 10.00 8.57 -14.53
C ALA A 215 11.52 8.80 -14.57
N SER A 216 12.32 7.77 -14.28
CA SER A 216 13.78 7.82 -14.38
C SER A 216 14.26 7.88 -15.84
N ASP A 217 13.65 7.10 -16.73
CA ASP A 217 14.06 7.07 -18.15
C ASP A 217 13.60 8.32 -18.90
N SER A 218 12.41 8.85 -18.62
CA SER A 218 11.96 10.13 -19.18
C SER A 218 12.79 11.30 -18.63
N GLN A 219 13.17 11.28 -17.35
CA GLN A 219 14.04 12.28 -16.76
C GLN A 219 15.46 12.21 -17.33
N LYS A 220 16.01 11.00 -17.57
CA LYS A 220 17.27 10.82 -18.28
C LYS A 220 17.20 11.38 -19.69
N LEU A 221 16.16 11.05 -20.44
CA LEU A 221 15.96 11.53 -21.81
C LEU A 221 15.86 13.05 -21.87
N GLN A 222 15.14 13.68 -20.92
CA GLN A 222 15.06 15.13 -20.82
C GLN A 222 16.43 15.77 -20.52
N LEU A 223 17.18 15.18 -19.59
CA LEU A 223 18.54 15.65 -19.26
C LEU A 223 19.50 15.47 -20.41
N GLN A 224 19.40 14.37 -21.17
CA GLN A 224 20.20 14.14 -22.39
C GLN A 224 19.87 15.20 -23.45
N LYS A 225 18.59 15.43 -23.76
CA LYS A 225 18.17 16.49 -24.69
C LYS A 225 18.66 17.86 -24.23
N LYS A 226 18.57 18.16 -22.92
CA LYS A 226 19.07 19.41 -22.36
C LYS A 226 20.59 19.54 -22.47
N SER A 227 21.33 18.45 -22.26
CA SER A 227 22.79 18.42 -22.45
C SER A 227 23.18 18.69 -23.89
N GLU A 228 22.51 18.06 -24.86
CA GLU A 228 22.76 18.28 -26.31
C GLU A 228 22.42 19.71 -26.73
N ALA A 229 21.30 20.27 -26.26
CA ALA A 229 20.90 21.66 -26.49
C ALA A 229 21.95 22.65 -25.94
N LEU A 230 22.44 22.43 -24.71
CA LEU A 230 23.49 23.25 -24.11
C LEU A 230 24.82 23.14 -24.88
N LYS A 231 25.20 21.94 -25.32
CA LYS A 231 26.39 21.75 -26.20
C LYS A 231 26.27 22.54 -27.49
N SER A 232 25.11 22.50 -28.14
CA SER A 232 24.84 23.27 -29.36
C SER A 232 24.89 24.78 -29.13
N GLN A 233 24.34 25.24 -28.01
CA GLN A 233 24.37 26.66 -27.63
C GLN A 233 25.81 27.14 -27.35
N ILE A 234 26.61 26.33 -26.64
CA ILE A 234 28.02 26.64 -26.35
C ILE A 234 28.85 26.78 -27.67
N ALA A 235 28.55 25.96 -28.67
CA ALA A 235 29.25 26.00 -29.96
C ALA A 235 29.02 27.30 -30.75
N ILE A 236 27.91 28.03 -30.47
CA ILE A 236 27.48 29.23 -31.18
C ILE A 236 27.74 30.52 -30.36
N SER A 237 27.95 30.40 -29.06
CA SER A 237 28.03 31.52 -28.12
C SER A 237 29.37 32.23 -28.09
N LYS A 238 29.33 33.55 -27.89
CA LYS A 238 30.53 34.38 -27.64
C LYS A 238 30.99 34.22 -26.18
N THR A 239 32.25 34.56 -25.91
CA THR A 239 33.09 34.11 -24.78
C THR A 239 32.50 34.24 -23.35
N GLU A 240 31.65 35.24 -23.05
CA GLU A 240 31.09 35.42 -21.68
C GLU A 240 29.90 34.52 -21.42
N ASP A 241 28.97 34.42 -22.36
CA ASP A 241 27.80 33.54 -22.23
C ASP A 241 28.20 32.04 -22.20
N ALA A 242 29.27 31.69 -22.91
CA ALA A 242 29.79 30.31 -22.93
C ALA A 242 30.24 29.80 -21.54
N SER A 243 30.67 30.69 -20.62
CA SER A 243 31.08 30.28 -19.27
C SER A 243 29.90 29.83 -18.40
N VAL A 244 28.78 30.51 -18.49
CA VAL A 244 27.53 30.20 -17.77
C VAL A 244 26.94 28.90 -18.33
N LEU A 245 26.87 28.77 -19.66
CA LEU A 245 26.37 27.56 -20.32
C LEU A 245 27.21 26.33 -20.00
N ARG A 246 28.54 26.46 -19.89
CA ARG A 246 29.43 25.34 -19.46
C ARG A 246 29.16 24.92 -18.02
N LYS A 247 28.89 25.86 -17.08
CA LYS A 247 28.50 25.51 -15.71
C LYS A 247 27.17 24.77 -15.67
N GLN A 248 26.19 25.21 -16.46
CA GLN A 248 24.91 24.52 -16.58
C GLN A 248 25.06 23.13 -17.20
N LEU A 249 25.88 22.99 -18.23
CA LEU A 249 26.17 21.69 -18.86
C LEU A 249 26.82 20.73 -17.85
N ALA A 250 27.83 21.17 -17.11
CA ALA A 250 28.51 20.37 -16.10
C ALA A 250 27.53 19.90 -15.00
N ALA A 251 26.59 20.75 -14.58
CA ALA A 251 25.55 20.37 -13.62
C ALA A 251 24.58 19.33 -14.19
N VAL A 252 24.16 19.46 -15.46
CA VAL A 252 23.29 18.49 -16.14
C VAL A 252 24.00 17.16 -16.32
N GLU A 253 25.25 17.17 -16.78
CA GLU A 253 26.06 15.95 -16.98
C GLU A 253 26.34 15.24 -15.65
N SER A 254 26.65 15.96 -14.58
CA SER A 254 26.80 15.40 -13.24
C SER A 254 25.53 14.71 -12.75
N ARG A 255 24.35 15.34 -12.98
CA ARG A 255 23.08 14.75 -12.60
C ARG A 255 22.74 13.51 -13.43
N LEU A 256 23.05 13.54 -14.71
CA LEU A 256 22.87 12.40 -15.60
C LEU A 256 23.73 11.22 -15.18
N GLN A 257 25.02 11.45 -14.92
CA GLN A 257 25.96 10.45 -14.43
C GLN A 257 25.51 9.83 -13.09
N LYS A 258 24.97 10.67 -12.18
CA LYS A 258 24.40 10.18 -10.91
C LYS A 258 23.23 9.23 -11.14
N LEU A 259 22.25 9.60 -11.98
CA LEU A 259 21.11 8.74 -12.31
C LEU A 259 21.51 7.44 -13.01
N GLU A 260 22.50 7.49 -13.88
CA GLU A 260 23.03 6.28 -14.54
C GLU A 260 23.71 5.33 -13.56
N THR A 261 24.48 5.89 -12.61
CA THR A 261 25.15 5.12 -11.57
C THR A 261 24.14 4.47 -10.64
N GLU A 262 23.13 5.22 -10.18
CA GLU A 262 22.04 4.71 -9.34
C GLU A 262 21.26 3.59 -10.05
N GLY A 263 20.95 3.78 -11.34
CA GLY A 263 20.28 2.76 -12.16
C GLY A 263 21.09 1.47 -12.32
N LYS A 264 22.41 1.57 -12.52
CA LYS A 264 23.30 0.40 -12.58
C LYS A 264 23.37 -0.34 -11.26
N VAL A 265 23.48 0.39 -10.14
CA VAL A 265 23.48 -0.21 -8.81
C VAL A 265 22.17 -0.95 -8.55
N ALA A 266 21.03 -0.31 -8.82
CA ALA A 266 19.73 -0.96 -8.68
C ALA A 266 19.62 -2.24 -9.54
N GLN A 267 20.06 -2.19 -10.79
CA GLN A 267 20.07 -3.36 -11.68
C GLN A 267 20.94 -4.50 -11.11
N THR A 268 22.11 -4.17 -10.55
CA THR A 268 23.00 -5.15 -9.92
C THR A 268 22.35 -5.78 -8.69
N ILE A 269 21.69 -4.98 -7.83
CA ILE A 269 20.97 -5.47 -6.67
C ILE A 269 19.86 -6.43 -7.09
N ILE A 270 19.07 -6.06 -8.09
CA ILE A 270 17.98 -6.89 -8.62
C ILE A 270 18.53 -8.24 -9.10
N GLN A 271 19.50 -8.22 -10.01
CA GLN A 271 20.09 -9.44 -10.57
C GLN A 271 20.70 -10.35 -9.50
N SER A 272 21.29 -9.75 -8.46
CA SER A 272 21.97 -10.50 -7.39
C SER A 272 21.04 -11.06 -6.35
N TYR A 273 19.96 -10.33 -5.98
CA TYR A 273 19.19 -10.60 -4.77
C TYR A 273 17.68 -10.82 -4.99
N GLU A 274 17.15 -10.61 -6.21
CA GLU A 274 15.75 -10.96 -6.49
C GLU A 274 15.42 -12.41 -6.08
N PRO A 275 16.27 -13.43 -6.39
CA PRO A 275 16.02 -14.80 -5.99
C PRO A 275 16.08 -15.05 -4.47
N SER A 276 16.61 -14.10 -3.71
CA SER A 276 16.79 -14.19 -2.25
C SER A 276 15.62 -13.62 -1.46
N VAL A 277 14.65 -12.97 -2.15
CA VAL A 277 13.48 -12.34 -1.55
C VAL A 277 12.26 -13.20 -1.82
N CYS A 278 11.58 -13.65 -0.77
CA CYS A 278 10.45 -14.55 -0.84
C CYS A 278 9.14 -13.88 -0.44
N LEU A 279 8.05 -14.39 -0.98
CA LEU A 279 6.71 -14.17 -0.45
C LEU A 279 6.49 -15.16 0.70
N ILE A 280 6.15 -14.66 1.88
CA ILE A 280 5.74 -15.48 3.01
C ILE A 280 4.22 -15.57 3.00
N HIS A 281 3.71 -16.79 3.05
CA HIS A 281 2.30 -17.11 3.20
C HIS A 281 2.11 -17.80 4.54
N VAL A 282 1.26 -17.25 5.38
CA VAL A 282 0.89 -17.78 6.68
C VAL A 282 -0.59 -18.10 6.67
N VAL A 283 -0.93 -19.33 7.01
CA VAL A 283 -2.30 -19.79 7.20
C VAL A 283 -2.57 -19.88 8.68
N LEU A 284 -3.44 -19.02 9.19
CA LEU A 284 -3.90 -19.06 10.57
C LEU A 284 -5.14 -19.93 10.69
N ALA A 285 -5.18 -20.71 11.74
CA ALA A 285 -6.36 -21.39 12.26
C ALA A 285 -6.62 -20.90 13.69
N PHE A 286 -7.74 -21.29 14.24
CA PHE A 286 -8.14 -20.91 15.60
C PHE A 286 -8.57 -22.15 16.38
N ARG A 287 -8.22 -22.16 17.66
CA ARG A 287 -8.72 -23.16 18.61
C ARG A 287 -9.24 -22.50 19.87
N GLU A 288 -10.16 -23.11 20.52
CA GLU A 288 -10.62 -22.66 21.83
C GLU A 288 -9.59 -23.07 22.90
N HIS A 289 -9.21 -22.12 23.75
CA HIS A 289 -8.13 -22.26 24.73
C HIS A 289 -8.35 -23.41 25.72
N THR A 290 -9.57 -23.60 26.19
CA THR A 290 -9.89 -24.56 27.28
C THR A 290 -9.99 -25.99 26.77
N THR A 291 -10.63 -26.20 25.63
CA THR A 291 -10.90 -27.53 25.07
C THR A 291 -9.89 -27.95 24.01
N GLY A 292 -9.17 -27.00 23.42
CA GLY A 292 -8.28 -27.23 22.29
C GLY A 292 -9.00 -27.54 20.98
N LEU A 293 -10.35 -27.46 20.95
CA LEU A 293 -11.13 -27.73 19.75
C LEU A 293 -10.88 -26.65 18.70
N ARG A 294 -10.74 -27.10 17.44
CA ARG A 294 -10.53 -26.22 16.29
C ARG A 294 -11.82 -25.56 15.86
N LEU A 295 -11.71 -24.34 15.33
CA LEU A 295 -12.83 -23.59 14.79
C LEU A 295 -13.12 -24.05 13.36
N HIS A 296 -14.36 -24.48 13.11
CA HIS A 296 -14.83 -25.01 11.82
C HIS A 296 -16.03 -24.20 11.31
N TYR A 297 -16.22 -24.21 10.01
CA TYR A 297 -17.51 -23.83 9.46
C TYR A 297 -18.56 -24.87 9.83
N VAL A 298 -19.80 -24.45 10.07
CA VAL A 298 -20.91 -25.38 10.36
C VAL A 298 -21.19 -26.28 9.17
N GLY A 299 -21.08 -25.73 7.96
CA GLY A 299 -21.26 -26.47 6.72
C GLY A 299 -20.84 -25.62 5.52
N MET A 300 -20.85 -26.27 4.36
CA MET A 300 -20.57 -25.65 3.07
C MET A 300 -21.78 -25.81 2.14
N THR A 301 -22.03 -24.80 1.30
CA THR A 301 -23.03 -24.86 0.22
C THR A 301 -22.52 -25.76 -0.91
N SER A 302 -23.40 -26.11 -1.83
CA SER A 302 -23.02 -26.85 -3.05
C SER A 302 -22.05 -26.09 -3.96
N SER A 303 -21.96 -24.76 -3.81
CA SER A 303 -20.98 -23.91 -4.50
C SER A 303 -19.62 -23.86 -3.80
N GLY A 304 -19.47 -24.53 -2.64
CA GLY A 304 -18.23 -24.51 -1.87
C GLY A 304 -18.04 -23.27 -1.01
N GLU A 305 -19.10 -22.52 -0.75
CA GLU A 305 -19.11 -21.39 0.16
C GLU A 305 -19.60 -21.81 1.55
N PRO A 306 -19.12 -21.17 2.64
CA PRO A 306 -19.66 -21.43 3.97
C PRO A 306 -21.17 -21.16 4.04
N THR A 307 -21.90 -21.97 4.82
CA THR A 307 -23.29 -21.65 5.17
C THR A 307 -23.33 -20.42 6.04
N THR A 308 -24.28 -19.52 5.77
CA THR A 308 -24.40 -18.22 6.42
C THR A 308 -25.71 -18.10 7.21
N ASP A 309 -25.75 -17.14 8.15
CA ASP A 309 -26.95 -16.69 8.82
C ASP A 309 -27.81 -15.75 7.94
N GLU A 310 -28.90 -15.22 8.49
CA GLU A 310 -29.81 -14.27 7.81
C GLU A 310 -29.12 -12.95 7.42
N HIS A 311 -27.96 -12.64 8.04
CA HIS A 311 -27.15 -11.45 7.79
C HIS A 311 -25.94 -11.74 6.87
N SER A 312 -25.91 -12.91 6.24
CA SER A 312 -24.81 -13.37 5.39
C SER A 312 -23.48 -13.61 6.14
N ASN A 313 -23.52 -13.81 7.46
CA ASN A 313 -22.34 -14.19 8.23
C ASN A 313 -22.14 -15.70 8.18
N PRO A 314 -20.91 -16.23 7.96
CA PRO A 314 -20.67 -17.66 8.01
C PRO A 314 -20.98 -18.22 9.41
N LEU A 315 -21.63 -19.35 9.44
CA LEU A 315 -21.88 -20.07 10.69
C LEU A 315 -20.63 -20.86 11.09
N LEU A 316 -20.13 -20.57 12.30
CA LEU A 316 -18.96 -21.24 12.87
C LEU A 316 -19.33 -22.11 14.05
N SER A 317 -18.50 -23.11 14.32
CA SER A 317 -18.69 -24.04 15.42
C SER A 317 -17.36 -24.67 15.84
N LEU A 318 -17.23 -24.97 17.12
CA LEU A 318 -16.13 -25.80 17.63
C LEU A 318 -16.38 -27.31 17.40
N THR A 319 -17.62 -27.69 17.07
CA THR A 319 -18.04 -29.08 16.85
C THR A 319 -18.65 -29.30 15.46
N GLY A 320 -18.49 -28.34 14.54
CA GLY A 320 -19.01 -28.42 13.19
C GLY A 320 -18.28 -29.44 12.33
N ASN A 321 -18.97 -29.97 11.31
CA ASN A 321 -18.42 -30.94 10.36
C ASN A 321 -17.85 -30.28 9.08
N GLY A 322 -17.91 -28.96 8.98
CA GLY A 322 -17.33 -28.19 7.87
C GLY A 322 -15.80 -28.11 7.95
N PRO A 323 -15.15 -27.54 6.94
CA PRO A 323 -13.70 -27.34 6.95
C PRO A 323 -13.28 -26.38 8.08
N GLU A 324 -12.03 -26.51 8.50
CA GLU A 324 -11.41 -25.62 9.48
C GLU A 324 -11.38 -24.17 8.95
N VAL A 325 -11.56 -23.20 9.83
CA VAL A 325 -11.51 -21.78 9.49
C VAL A 325 -10.06 -21.34 9.35
N HIS A 326 -9.69 -20.93 8.16
CA HIS A 326 -8.36 -20.44 7.85
C HIS A 326 -8.37 -18.95 7.46
N LEU A 327 -7.33 -18.24 7.89
CA LEU A 327 -7.04 -16.86 7.47
C LEU A 327 -5.67 -16.83 6.79
N ASP A 328 -5.65 -16.41 5.54
CA ASP A 328 -4.41 -16.26 4.77
C ASP A 328 -3.79 -14.88 5.00
N VAL A 329 -2.55 -14.87 5.47
CA VAL A 329 -1.75 -13.65 5.68
C VAL A 329 -0.50 -13.72 4.83
N PHE A 330 -0.18 -12.61 4.19
CA PHE A 330 0.98 -12.51 3.30
C PHE A 330 1.92 -11.42 3.74
N GLY A 331 3.21 -11.68 3.60
CA GLY A 331 4.27 -10.73 3.82
C GLY A 331 5.48 -11.02 2.95
N THR A 332 6.51 -10.23 3.10
CA THR A 332 7.80 -10.40 2.43
C THR A 332 8.82 -10.93 3.42
N GLY A 333 9.76 -11.73 2.95
CA GLY A 333 10.95 -12.11 3.69
C GLY A 333 12.16 -12.16 2.77
N PHE A 334 13.35 -12.24 3.36
CA PHE A 334 14.58 -12.41 2.59
C PHE A 334 15.59 -13.28 3.34
N LEU A 335 16.36 -14.04 2.58
CA LEU A 335 17.35 -14.95 3.14
C LEU A 335 18.52 -14.19 3.74
N ALA A 336 18.65 -14.24 5.06
CA ALA A 336 19.66 -13.52 5.82
C ALA A 336 20.91 -14.36 6.14
N SER A 337 20.81 -15.71 6.11
CA SER A 337 21.94 -16.60 6.37
C SER A 337 21.90 -17.85 5.51
N ALA A 338 23.06 -18.45 5.28
CA ALA A 338 23.16 -19.73 4.57
C ALA A 338 22.49 -20.91 5.33
N GLY A 339 22.18 -20.72 6.60
CA GLY A 339 21.48 -21.71 7.45
C GLY A 339 19.96 -21.74 7.26
N GLY A 340 19.43 -21.00 6.27
CA GLY A 340 18.00 -20.98 5.97
C GLY A 340 17.19 -20.00 6.83
N GLN A 341 17.85 -19.06 7.49
CA GLN A 341 17.22 -18.03 8.30
C GLN A 341 16.76 -16.89 7.39
N ILE A 342 15.49 -16.57 7.44
CA ILE A 342 14.79 -15.56 6.64
C ILE A 342 14.35 -14.47 7.59
N PHE A 343 14.73 -13.22 7.31
CA PHE A 343 14.20 -12.06 8.04
C PHE A 343 12.84 -11.68 7.49
N THR A 344 11.95 -11.32 8.41
CA THR A 344 10.64 -10.73 8.13
C THR A 344 10.22 -9.86 9.32
N ASN A 345 9.02 -9.31 9.29
CA ASN A 345 8.45 -8.63 10.46
C ASN A 345 7.82 -9.63 11.44
N HIS A 346 7.73 -9.22 12.71
CA HIS A 346 7.05 -9.98 13.76
C HIS A 346 5.57 -10.18 13.40
N HIS A 347 4.88 -9.09 13.00
CA HIS A 347 3.46 -9.16 12.61
C HIS A 347 3.19 -10.02 11.35
N VAL A 348 4.22 -10.39 10.58
CA VAL A 348 4.12 -11.36 9.48
C VAL A 348 4.27 -12.77 10.00
N ALA A 349 5.25 -13.00 10.89
CA ALA A 349 5.51 -14.32 11.49
C ALA A 349 4.43 -14.73 12.51
N GLU A 350 3.88 -13.75 13.22
CA GLU A 350 2.76 -13.89 14.16
C GLU A 350 1.69 -12.82 13.85
N PRO A 351 0.77 -13.08 12.93
CA PRO A 351 -0.21 -12.09 12.46
C PRO A 351 -1.17 -11.55 13.52
N TRP A 352 -1.22 -12.15 14.68
CA TRP A 352 -2.00 -11.68 15.84
C TRP A 352 -1.25 -10.64 16.69
N TRP A 353 0.06 -10.48 16.50
CA TRP A 353 0.86 -9.53 17.26
C TRP A 353 0.49 -8.09 16.92
N GLN A 354 0.11 -7.30 17.95
CA GLN A 354 -0.36 -5.91 17.82
C GLN A 354 -1.49 -5.73 16.79
N ASN A 355 -2.32 -6.75 16.64
CA ASN A 355 -3.45 -6.74 15.74
C ASN A 355 -4.74 -6.56 16.57
N ASP A 356 -5.24 -5.34 16.64
CA ASP A 356 -6.45 -5.01 17.41
C ASP A 356 -7.68 -5.77 16.92
N GLU A 357 -7.72 -6.14 15.66
CA GLU A 357 -8.82 -6.89 15.07
C GLU A 357 -8.86 -8.35 15.56
N LEU A 358 -7.71 -8.95 15.80
CA LEU A 358 -7.63 -10.31 16.36
C LEU A 358 -7.74 -10.32 17.88
N LYS A 359 -7.38 -9.21 18.51
CA LYS A 359 -7.38 -9.09 19.98
C LYS A 359 -8.75 -9.40 20.59
N GLU A 360 -9.82 -8.92 20.00
CA GLU A 360 -11.18 -9.17 20.49
C GLU A 360 -11.52 -10.65 20.51
N MET A 361 -11.03 -11.42 19.55
CA MET A 361 -11.19 -12.87 19.49
C MET A 361 -10.35 -13.60 20.53
N LEU A 362 -9.13 -13.14 20.75
CA LEU A 362 -8.22 -13.70 21.75
C LEU A 362 -8.78 -13.45 23.16
N ASP A 363 -9.31 -12.26 23.40
CA ASP A 363 -9.97 -11.90 24.68
C ASP A 363 -11.23 -12.75 24.96
N GLN A 364 -11.81 -13.36 23.91
CA GLN A 364 -12.96 -14.27 24.01
C GLN A 364 -12.58 -15.75 24.17
N GLY A 365 -11.30 -16.06 24.30
CA GLY A 365 -10.81 -17.40 24.59
C GLY A 365 -10.44 -18.24 23.37
N LEU A 366 -10.35 -17.62 22.19
CA LEU A 366 -9.77 -18.28 21.02
C LEU A 366 -8.26 -18.01 20.94
N GLU A 367 -7.50 -19.05 20.64
CA GLU A 367 -6.06 -18.97 20.39
C GLU A 367 -5.77 -19.09 18.90
N PRO A 368 -4.94 -18.20 18.34
CA PRO A 368 -4.46 -18.34 16.98
C PRO A 368 -3.42 -19.45 16.91
N VAL A 369 -3.46 -20.22 15.85
CA VAL A 369 -2.50 -21.30 15.57
C VAL A 369 -2.04 -21.17 14.13
N ILE A 370 -0.74 -21.18 13.91
CA ILE A 370 -0.20 -21.28 12.56
C ILE A 370 -0.46 -22.71 12.05
N ALA A 371 -1.42 -22.83 11.13
CA ALA A 371 -1.71 -24.11 10.48
C ALA A 371 -0.64 -24.45 9.44
N GLU A 372 -0.17 -23.44 8.71
CA GLU A 372 0.90 -23.57 7.73
C GLU A 372 1.64 -22.23 7.59
N MET A 373 2.95 -22.30 7.39
CA MET A 373 3.76 -21.15 6.96
C MET A 373 4.73 -21.61 5.89
N ALA A 374 4.72 -20.93 4.75
CA ALA A 374 5.57 -21.25 3.61
C ALA A 374 6.24 -20.00 3.03
N ALA A 375 7.48 -20.16 2.60
CA ALA A 375 8.24 -19.15 1.86
C ALA A 375 8.34 -19.54 0.39
N TYR A 376 7.88 -18.66 -0.50
CA TYR A 376 7.91 -18.87 -1.95
C TYR A 376 9.01 -17.99 -2.56
N PHE A 377 10.08 -18.61 -3.02
CA PHE A 377 11.19 -17.91 -3.67
C PHE A 377 11.04 -17.90 -5.18
N PRO A 378 11.45 -16.83 -5.87
CA PRO A 378 11.49 -16.78 -7.34
C PRO A 378 12.28 -17.97 -7.92
N GLY A 379 11.72 -18.63 -8.93
CA GLY A 379 12.35 -19.76 -9.60
C GLY A 379 12.26 -21.10 -8.85
N ILE A 380 11.73 -21.14 -7.64
CA ILE A 380 11.45 -22.38 -6.90
C ILE A 380 9.99 -22.79 -7.14
N PRO A 381 9.71 -24.01 -7.65
CA PRO A 381 8.37 -24.37 -8.13
C PRO A 381 7.37 -24.75 -7.03
N HIS A 382 7.72 -24.60 -5.76
CA HIS A 382 6.87 -24.92 -4.61
C HIS A 382 7.23 -24.05 -3.40
N GLY A 383 6.30 -23.92 -2.46
CA GLY A 383 6.55 -23.30 -1.16
C GLY A 383 7.50 -24.12 -0.30
N ILE A 384 8.40 -23.46 0.39
CA ILE A 384 9.29 -24.06 1.37
C ILE A 384 8.65 -23.87 2.73
N ALA A 385 8.34 -24.97 3.44
CA ALA A 385 7.82 -24.88 4.79
C ALA A 385 8.84 -24.19 5.72
N VAL A 386 8.36 -23.19 6.45
CA VAL A 386 9.16 -22.42 7.40
C VAL A 386 8.46 -22.35 8.75
N ASN A 387 9.24 -22.16 9.81
CA ASN A 387 8.72 -21.97 11.15
C ASN A 387 9.39 -20.75 11.79
N THR A 388 8.69 -20.10 12.69
CA THR A 388 9.25 -19.01 13.49
C THR A 388 10.38 -19.55 14.37
N GLU A 389 11.59 -19.04 14.18
CA GLU A 389 12.78 -19.44 14.97
C GLU A 389 13.00 -18.45 16.11
N ARG A 390 12.93 -17.15 15.83
CA ARG A 390 13.17 -16.10 16.83
C ARG A 390 12.34 -14.86 16.52
N ILE A 391 11.96 -14.16 17.57
CA ILE A 391 11.20 -12.91 17.53
C ILE A 391 11.94 -11.86 18.36
N SER A 392 12.01 -10.64 17.86
CA SER A 392 12.56 -9.52 18.62
C SER A 392 11.53 -8.99 19.62
N SER A 393 11.96 -8.80 20.85
CA SER A 393 11.17 -8.08 21.88
C SER A 393 11.26 -6.57 21.74
N ALA A 394 12.24 -6.06 20.98
CA ALA A 394 12.55 -4.63 20.88
C ALA A 394 12.05 -3.97 19.59
N ALA A 395 11.70 -4.74 18.58
CA ALA A 395 11.29 -4.23 17.28
C ALA A 395 10.40 -5.25 16.54
N ASP A 396 9.63 -4.78 15.58
CA ASP A 396 8.80 -5.62 14.72
C ASP A 396 9.66 -6.43 13.71
N VAL A 397 10.46 -7.35 14.20
CA VAL A 397 11.37 -8.21 13.43
C VAL A 397 11.31 -9.64 13.93
N ALA A 398 11.26 -10.59 13.01
CA ALA A 398 11.32 -12.01 13.27
C ALA A 398 12.31 -12.72 12.34
N ILE A 399 12.76 -13.89 12.78
CA ILE A 399 13.43 -14.88 11.95
C ILE A 399 12.49 -16.07 11.79
N VAL A 400 12.18 -16.39 10.54
CA VAL A 400 11.60 -17.68 10.19
C VAL A 400 12.68 -18.53 9.53
N LYS A 401 12.61 -19.85 9.69
CA LYS A 401 13.62 -20.79 9.20
C LYS A 401 13.01 -21.90 8.37
N GLY A 402 13.63 -22.17 7.24
CA GLY A 402 13.29 -23.28 6.35
C GLY A 402 14.51 -24.02 5.84
N ASN A 403 14.27 -25.21 5.29
CA ASN A 403 15.34 -25.97 4.64
C ASN A 403 15.52 -25.50 3.19
N ILE A 404 16.57 -24.71 2.95
CA ILE A 404 16.93 -24.19 1.63
C ILE A 404 18.13 -24.92 1.00
N SER A 405 18.57 -26.02 1.61
CA SER A 405 19.74 -26.78 1.15
C SER A 405 19.54 -27.24 -0.30
N GLY A 406 20.55 -27.04 -1.14
CA GLY A 406 20.52 -27.46 -2.54
C GLY A 406 19.74 -26.57 -3.50
N LEU A 407 19.07 -25.50 -3.03
CA LEU A 407 18.25 -24.63 -3.88
C LEU A 407 19.05 -23.52 -4.59
N GLY A 408 20.32 -23.34 -4.25
CA GLY A 408 21.19 -22.32 -4.88
C GLY A 408 20.83 -20.88 -4.53
N ILE A 409 19.96 -20.64 -3.56
CA ILE A 409 19.55 -19.30 -3.11
C ILE A 409 20.68 -18.69 -2.30
N LYS A 410 21.13 -17.49 -2.68
CA LYS A 410 22.19 -16.77 -1.97
C LYS A 410 21.60 -15.91 -0.86
N GLN A 411 22.28 -15.86 0.30
CA GLN A 411 21.92 -14.88 1.32
C GLN A 411 22.22 -13.45 0.87
N VAL A 412 21.43 -12.48 1.34
CA VAL A 412 21.69 -11.06 1.08
C VAL A 412 22.88 -10.57 1.92
N ALA A 413 23.57 -9.54 1.43
CA ALA A 413 24.59 -8.86 2.21
C ALA A 413 23.92 -7.90 3.20
N LEU A 414 24.21 -8.09 4.50
CA LEU A 414 23.70 -7.22 5.56
C LEU A 414 24.69 -6.11 5.88
N ALA A 415 24.21 -4.88 6.07
CA ALA A 415 25.04 -3.75 6.42
C ALA A 415 25.63 -3.86 7.84
N GLU A 416 26.80 -3.26 8.03
CA GLU A 416 27.51 -3.29 9.31
C GLU A 416 27.38 -1.97 10.09
N GLY A 417 26.23 -1.75 10.71
CA GLY A 417 26.02 -0.58 11.56
C GLY A 417 25.31 0.58 10.87
N ARG A 418 24.97 1.60 11.66
CA ARG A 418 24.10 2.73 11.26
C ARG A 418 24.71 3.62 10.18
N ARG A 419 26.04 3.68 10.05
CA ARG A 419 26.71 4.53 9.04
C ARG A 419 26.45 4.09 7.59
N SER A 420 25.88 2.91 7.39
CA SER A 420 25.51 2.40 6.07
C SER A 420 24.20 2.98 5.53
N ALA A 421 23.40 3.64 6.39
CA ALA A 421 22.22 4.41 6.03
C ALA A 421 22.56 5.91 6.16
N ILE A 422 22.51 6.64 5.04
CA ILE A 422 22.88 8.06 4.98
C ILE A 422 21.66 8.82 4.43
N SER A 423 21.20 9.84 5.14
CA SER A 423 20.10 10.71 4.68
C SER A 423 20.41 11.30 3.29
N GLY A 424 19.44 11.30 2.40
CA GLY A 424 19.57 11.63 0.99
C GLY A 424 20.23 10.55 0.13
N GLY A 425 20.66 9.42 0.71
CA GLY A 425 21.22 8.29 -0.01
C GLY A 425 20.15 7.51 -0.77
N PRO A 426 20.45 6.98 -1.98
CA PRO A 426 19.52 6.17 -2.75
C PRO A 426 19.29 4.81 -2.10
N VAL A 427 18.06 4.30 -2.23
CA VAL A 427 17.66 2.98 -1.74
C VAL A 427 16.90 2.20 -2.80
N VAL A 428 16.97 0.88 -2.69
CA VAL A 428 16.20 -0.08 -3.48
C VAL A 428 15.45 -0.97 -2.50
N LEU A 429 14.14 -1.05 -2.66
CA LEU A 429 13.27 -1.94 -1.90
C LEU A 429 12.80 -3.08 -2.80
N LEU A 430 12.90 -4.30 -2.32
CA LEU A 430 12.32 -5.48 -2.93
C LEU A 430 11.23 -6.05 -2.02
N GLY A 431 10.08 -6.43 -2.59
CA GLY A 431 8.99 -7.00 -1.81
C GLY A 431 7.79 -7.40 -2.63
N TYR A 432 6.74 -7.82 -1.94
CA TYR A 432 5.48 -8.26 -2.55
C TYR A 432 4.31 -7.34 -2.13
N PRO A 433 4.32 -6.05 -2.54
CA PRO A 433 3.23 -5.14 -2.22
C PRO A 433 1.92 -5.67 -2.82
N THR A 434 0.83 -5.54 -2.05
CA THR A 434 -0.48 -6.17 -2.35
C THR A 434 -0.43 -7.69 -2.56
N ALA A 435 0.69 -8.33 -2.23
CA ALA A 435 0.87 -9.78 -2.17
C ALA A 435 0.30 -10.52 -3.40
N LEU A 436 -0.62 -11.47 -3.17
CA LEU A 436 -1.24 -12.29 -4.19
C LEU A 436 -1.95 -11.48 -5.28
N ASN A 437 -2.60 -10.36 -4.93
CA ASN A 437 -3.34 -9.54 -5.89
C ASN A 437 -2.43 -8.94 -6.98
N ALA A 438 -1.23 -8.46 -6.62
CA ALA A 438 -0.29 -7.94 -7.60
C ALA A 438 0.28 -9.03 -8.51
N ILE A 439 0.47 -10.24 -7.98
CA ILE A 439 0.94 -11.39 -8.76
C ILE A 439 -0.14 -11.80 -9.77
N LEU A 440 -1.39 -11.92 -9.33
CA LEU A 440 -2.53 -12.24 -10.18
C LEU A 440 -2.77 -11.17 -11.25
N ALA A 441 -2.68 -9.88 -10.90
CA ALA A 441 -2.86 -8.78 -11.85
C ALA A 441 -1.80 -8.78 -12.97
N ARG A 442 -0.60 -9.33 -12.73
CA ARG A 442 0.46 -9.48 -13.73
C ARG A 442 0.34 -10.76 -14.56
N ALA A 443 -0.43 -11.72 -14.10
CA ALA A 443 -0.71 -12.94 -14.85
C ALA A 443 -1.79 -12.65 -15.92
N GLY A 444 -1.59 -13.11 -17.14
CA GLY A 444 -2.58 -12.94 -18.22
C GLY A 444 -3.90 -13.66 -17.89
N ALA A 445 -5.01 -13.18 -18.45
CA ALA A 445 -6.36 -13.69 -18.19
C ALA A 445 -6.49 -15.22 -18.42
N GLU A 446 -5.89 -15.74 -19.50
CA GLU A 446 -5.86 -17.17 -19.80
C GLU A 446 -5.14 -17.98 -18.72
N THR A 447 -4.02 -17.46 -18.22
CA THR A 447 -3.26 -18.07 -17.12
C THR A 447 -4.09 -18.11 -15.84
N LEU A 448 -4.79 -17.02 -15.51
CA LEU A 448 -5.66 -16.95 -14.32
C LEU A 448 -6.83 -17.94 -14.40
N GLN A 449 -7.48 -18.03 -15.56
CA GLN A 449 -8.56 -18.98 -15.78
C GLN A 449 -8.05 -20.43 -15.65
N SER A 450 -6.88 -20.72 -16.19
CA SER A 450 -6.23 -22.02 -16.05
C SER A 450 -5.93 -22.37 -14.59
N ILE A 451 -5.40 -21.40 -13.81
CA ILE A 451 -5.12 -21.57 -12.37
C ILE A 451 -6.42 -21.79 -11.62
N ALA A 452 -7.42 -20.95 -11.81
CA ALA A 452 -8.72 -21.05 -11.13
C ALA A 452 -9.39 -22.39 -11.37
N THR A 453 -9.35 -22.89 -12.62
CA THR A 453 -9.91 -24.20 -12.98
C THR A 453 -9.15 -25.35 -12.34
N ALA A 454 -7.81 -25.27 -12.32
CA ALA A 454 -6.97 -26.33 -11.75
C ALA A 454 -7.05 -26.41 -10.23
N THR A 455 -7.18 -25.26 -9.54
CA THR A 455 -7.08 -25.17 -8.08
C THR A 455 -8.44 -25.06 -7.40
N LYS A 456 -9.52 -24.86 -8.16
CA LYS A 456 -10.87 -24.59 -7.65
C LYS A 456 -10.91 -23.46 -6.61
N GLY A 457 -9.92 -22.56 -6.66
CA GLY A 457 -9.80 -21.44 -5.76
C GLY A 457 -9.18 -21.73 -4.38
N ASP A 458 -8.69 -22.92 -4.15
CA ASP A 458 -7.93 -23.23 -2.94
C ASP A 458 -6.65 -22.37 -2.87
N PRO A 459 -6.47 -21.53 -1.82
CA PRO A 459 -5.37 -20.56 -1.76
C PRO A 459 -3.98 -21.19 -1.84
N LYS A 460 -3.78 -22.34 -1.19
CA LYS A 460 -2.51 -23.06 -1.21
C LYS A 460 -2.18 -23.59 -2.59
N GLN A 461 -3.16 -24.24 -3.24
CA GLN A 461 -2.98 -24.76 -4.60
C GLN A 461 -2.75 -23.62 -5.61
N VAL A 462 -3.40 -22.46 -5.41
CA VAL A 462 -3.14 -21.24 -6.20
C VAL A 462 -1.70 -20.80 -6.03
N MET A 463 -1.19 -20.74 -4.80
CA MET A 463 0.21 -20.37 -4.53
C MET A 463 1.21 -21.34 -5.16
N ASP A 464 0.98 -22.63 -5.04
CA ASP A 464 1.85 -23.66 -5.63
C ASP A 464 1.82 -23.61 -7.17
N GLU A 465 0.66 -23.31 -7.76
CA GLU A 465 0.52 -23.15 -9.20
C GLU A 465 1.24 -21.89 -9.72
N LEU A 466 1.14 -20.79 -8.98
CA LEU A 466 1.88 -19.56 -9.28
C LEU A 466 3.40 -19.77 -9.19
N ALA A 467 3.86 -20.53 -8.19
CA ALA A 467 5.26 -20.89 -8.01
C ALA A 467 5.76 -21.77 -9.19
N ARG A 468 5.02 -22.81 -9.55
CA ARG A 468 5.36 -23.69 -10.69
C ARG A 468 5.46 -22.94 -12.01
N ARG A 469 4.63 -21.92 -12.21
CA ARG A 469 4.66 -21.08 -13.42
C ARG A 469 5.67 -19.93 -13.33
N ASN A 470 6.46 -19.86 -12.24
CA ASN A 470 7.44 -18.82 -11.99
C ASN A 470 6.86 -17.39 -12.06
N LEU A 471 5.63 -17.24 -11.52
CA LEU A 471 4.91 -15.97 -11.46
C LEU A 471 5.18 -15.21 -10.16
N ILE A 472 5.70 -15.89 -9.12
CA ILE A 472 6.04 -15.28 -7.84
C ILE A 472 7.38 -14.55 -7.98
N ARG A 473 7.31 -13.22 -8.22
CA ARG A 473 8.47 -12.35 -8.33
C ARG A 473 8.24 -11.07 -7.56
N PRO A 474 9.22 -10.57 -6.80
CA PRO A 474 9.07 -9.34 -6.05
C PRO A 474 8.91 -8.13 -6.98
N VAL A 475 8.25 -7.11 -6.47
CA VAL A 475 8.23 -5.77 -7.06
C VAL A 475 9.45 -5.02 -6.54
N ILE A 476 10.02 -4.20 -7.41
CA ILE A 476 11.20 -3.41 -7.12
C ILE A 476 10.81 -1.94 -7.16
N THR A 477 11.11 -1.23 -6.09
CA THR A 477 10.94 0.23 -6.05
C THR A 477 12.22 0.90 -5.62
N GLN A 478 12.40 2.13 -6.05
CA GLN A 478 13.59 2.94 -5.78
C GLN A 478 13.16 4.25 -5.13
N GLY A 479 14.03 4.79 -4.29
CA GLY A 479 13.82 6.05 -3.59
C GLY A 479 15.06 6.50 -2.87
N HIS A 480 14.88 7.37 -1.87
CA HIS A 480 15.95 7.94 -1.07
C HIS A 480 15.62 7.88 0.41
N ILE A 481 16.65 7.86 1.24
CA ILE A 481 16.51 7.99 2.68
C ILE A 481 16.20 9.45 3.00
N GLY A 482 15.05 9.70 3.62
CA GLY A 482 14.71 11.02 4.17
C GLY A 482 15.43 11.26 5.48
N GLU A 483 15.32 10.32 6.43
CA GLU A 483 15.87 10.45 7.78
C GLU A 483 16.31 9.09 8.34
N VAL A 484 17.35 9.12 9.19
CA VAL A 484 17.84 7.94 9.91
C VAL A 484 17.68 8.18 11.41
N LEU A 485 16.70 7.53 12.01
CA LEU A 485 16.43 7.56 13.44
C LEU A 485 17.09 6.37 14.16
N THR A 486 16.95 6.34 15.46
CA THR A 486 17.54 5.27 16.29
C THR A 486 16.89 3.91 16.03
N ASP A 487 15.58 3.90 15.87
CA ASP A 487 14.70 2.74 15.79
C ASP A 487 14.12 2.53 14.39
N LYS A 488 14.25 3.49 13.48
CA LYS A 488 13.68 3.43 12.14
C LYS A 488 14.47 4.24 11.10
N ILE A 489 14.30 3.89 9.85
CA ILE A 489 14.79 4.60 8.66
C ILE A 489 13.56 5.08 7.90
N VAL A 490 13.47 6.39 7.68
CA VAL A 490 12.42 7.03 6.86
C VAL A 490 12.89 7.08 5.42
N TYR A 491 12.07 6.65 4.47
CA TYR A 491 12.42 6.63 3.05
C TYR A 491 11.17 6.79 2.16
N ASP A 492 11.35 7.13 0.89
CA ASP A 492 10.27 7.45 -0.06
C ASP A 492 10.06 6.42 -1.18
N ALA A 493 10.79 5.28 -1.21
CA ALA A 493 10.50 4.20 -2.13
C ALA A 493 9.12 3.61 -1.86
N GLN A 494 8.28 3.48 -2.90
CA GLN A 494 6.88 3.07 -2.75
C GLN A 494 6.74 1.64 -2.23
N THR A 495 5.83 1.44 -1.29
CA THR A 495 5.43 0.13 -0.77
C THR A 495 3.97 0.15 -0.30
N THR A 496 3.39 -1.03 -0.08
CA THR A 496 2.04 -1.21 0.46
C THR A 496 1.98 -2.45 1.36
N SER A 497 0.78 -2.78 1.87
CA SER A 497 0.53 -4.03 2.59
C SER A 497 1.06 -5.23 1.80
N GLY A 498 1.71 -6.19 2.46
CA GLY A 498 2.42 -7.33 1.85
C GLY A 498 3.90 -7.04 1.56
N GLY A 499 4.31 -5.76 1.42
CA GLY A 499 5.72 -5.38 1.37
C GLY A 499 6.44 -5.46 2.71
N SER A 500 5.71 -5.59 3.83
CA SER A 500 6.28 -5.78 5.17
C SER A 500 7.24 -6.96 5.22
N GLY A 501 8.42 -6.77 5.80
CA GLY A 501 9.51 -7.74 5.86
C GLY A 501 10.49 -7.66 4.69
N GLY A 502 10.23 -6.79 3.70
CA GLY A 502 11.10 -6.63 2.53
C GLY A 502 12.46 -5.97 2.85
N PRO A 503 13.54 -6.37 2.16
CA PRO A 503 14.86 -5.78 2.36
C PRO A 503 14.97 -4.40 1.70
N LEU A 504 15.43 -3.41 2.47
CA LEU A 504 15.80 -2.08 1.99
C LEU A 504 17.33 -2.05 1.78
N PHE A 505 17.75 -1.97 0.52
CA PHE A 505 19.18 -1.93 0.14
C PHE A 505 19.67 -0.50 -0.01
N ASN A 506 20.94 -0.27 0.35
CA ASN A 506 21.67 0.94 0.03
C ASN A 506 22.38 0.83 -1.34
N ASN A 507 23.10 1.89 -1.72
CA ASN A 507 23.87 1.94 -2.96
C ASN A 507 25.08 0.99 -3.02
N GLU A 508 25.44 0.36 -1.91
CA GLU A 508 26.47 -0.68 -1.87
C GLU A 508 25.90 -2.09 -2.08
N GLY A 509 24.58 -2.23 -2.26
CA GLY A 509 23.90 -3.52 -2.34
C GLY A 509 23.82 -4.25 -1.00
N LYS A 510 23.89 -3.53 0.11
CA LYS A 510 23.74 -4.08 1.46
C LYS A 510 22.37 -3.72 2.03
N VAL A 511 21.73 -4.65 2.70
CA VAL A 511 20.47 -4.41 3.39
C VAL A 511 20.74 -3.55 4.63
N ILE A 512 20.14 -2.36 4.67
CA ILE A 512 20.23 -1.41 5.79
C ILE A 512 19.01 -1.48 6.69
N GLY A 513 17.86 -1.95 6.18
CA GLY A 513 16.61 -2.00 6.93
C GLY A 513 15.67 -3.08 6.44
N ILE A 514 14.67 -3.36 7.27
CA ILE A 514 13.55 -4.27 7.02
C ILE A 514 12.29 -3.40 6.93
N ASN A 515 11.64 -3.35 5.77
CA ASN A 515 10.41 -2.58 5.59
C ASN A 515 9.30 -3.08 6.53
N PHE A 516 8.61 -2.18 7.26
CA PHE A 516 7.59 -2.63 8.23
C PHE A 516 6.27 -1.86 8.19
N ALA A 517 6.27 -0.60 7.81
CA ALA A 517 5.08 0.22 7.85
C ALA A 517 5.08 1.29 6.75
N MET A 518 3.87 1.71 6.40
CA MET A 518 3.61 2.89 5.59
C MET A 518 2.87 3.89 6.47
N VAL A 519 3.40 5.11 6.59
CA VAL A 519 2.72 6.20 7.28
C VAL A 519 1.75 6.86 6.31
N ARG A 520 0.47 6.64 6.53
CA ARG A 520 -0.59 7.21 5.69
C ARG A 520 -0.72 8.73 5.84
N GLU A 521 -0.34 9.25 7.01
CA GLU A 521 -0.43 10.68 7.37
C GLU A 521 0.73 11.53 6.85
N PHE A 522 1.88 10.92 6.54
CA PHE A 522 3.04 11.56 5.93
C PHE A 522 3.12 11.17 4.45
N GLY A 523 2.49 11.96 3.59
CA GLY A 523 2.38 11.68 2.16
C GLY A 523 3.69 11.26 1.50
N GLY A 524 3.86 9.94 1.29
CA GLY A 524 4.99 9.35 0.56
C GLY A 524 6.16 8.87 1.41
N SER A 525 6.10 8.90 2.74
CA SER A 525 7.17 8.35 3.59
C SER A 525 6.83 6.96 4.11
N ASN A 526 7.78 6.06 4.00
CA ASN A 526 7.71 4.70 4.51
C ASN A 526 8.77 4.48 5.59
N PHE A 527 8.61 3.46 6.41
CA PHE A 527 9.53 3.12 7.48
C PHE A 527 10.16 1.76 7.28
N ALA A 528 11.45 1.66 7.59
CA ALA A 528 12.16 0.41 7.73
C ALA A 528 12.83 0.34 9.12
N ILE A 529 12.80 -0.83 9.72
CA ILE A 529 13.52 -1.11 10.95
C ILE A 529 15.00 -1.31 10.58
N PRO A 530 15.95 -0.65 11.26
CA PRO A 530 17.37 -0.86 11.00
C PRO A 530 17.74 -2.35 11.08
N VAL A 531 18.49 -2.84 10.09
CA VAL A 531 18.84 -4.27 9.98
C VAL A 531 19.62 -4.81 11.19
N GLY A 532 20.19 -3.93 12.00
CA GLY A 532 20.87 -4.27 13.25
C GLY A 532 19.98 -5.06 14.23
N TYR A 533 18.68 -4.77 14.28
CA TYR A 533 17.73 -5.54 15.10
C TYR A 533 17.64 -6.99 14.63
N GLY A 534 17.54 -7.23 13.32
CA GLY A 534 17.56 -8.59 12.76
C GLY A 534 18.90 -9.29 13.00
N LYS A 535 20.03 -8.58 12.82
CA LYS A 535 21.38 -9.13 13.09
C LYS A 535 21.57 -9.56 14.54
N SER A 536 20.96 -8.88 15.49
CA SER A 536 20.99 -9.28 16.90
C SER A 536 20.31 -10.62 17.14
N LEU A 537 19.27 -10.95 16.34
CA LEU A 537 18.59 -12.23 16.41
C LEU A 537 19.36 -13.39 15.77
N LEU A 538 20.32 -13.13 14.86
CA LEU A 538 21.17 -14.19 14.29
C LEU A 538 22.22 -14.70 15.27
N LYS A 539 22.55 -13.92 16.29
CA LYS A 539 23.50 -14.34 17.32
C LYS A 539 22.85 -15.40 18.22
N PRO A 540 23.57 -16.45 18.64
CA PRO A 540 23.05 -17.51 19.51
C PRO A 540 22.60 -16.99 20.87
#